data_6d9ecf151d72f99e3212051f71e53863
#
_entry.id   6d9ecf151d72f99e3212051f71e53863
#
_cell.length_a   1.000
_cell.length_b   1.000
_cell.length_c   1.000
_cell.angle_alpha   90.00
_cell.angle_beta   90.00
_cell.angle_gamma   90.00
#
_symmetry.space_group_name_H-M   'P 1'
#
loop_
_entity.id
_entity.type
_entity.pdbx_description
1 polymer ?
#
loop_
_entity_poly.entity_id
_entity_poly.type
_entity_poly.pdbx_seq_one_letter_code
_entity_poly.pdbx_strand_id
1 'polypeptide(L)'
;MPNHDVIGGVNPIYKICTAAEWREAEREGRYRGSAADHKDGFIHFSTAEQAAETAAKWFAGQRDLVLLAIDADALGDKLKWEPSRGGALFPHLYGELPLKAVHRVDPLPLDETGRHAFPRFYC
;
A
#
# COMPACT_ATOMS: atom_id res chain seq x y z
N MET A 1 17.20 -11.08 16.82
CA MET A 1 16.45 -12.07 16.17
C MET A 1 16.16 -11.69 14.75
N PRO A 2 16.24 -12.61 13.94
CA PRO A 2 15.93 -12.28 12.58
C PRO A 2 14.51 -11.77 12.52
N ASN A 3 14.38 -10.75 11.82
CA ASN A 3 13.11 -10.14 11.65
C ASN A 3 12.47 -10.74 10.40
N HIS A 4 11.40 -11.47 10.60
CA HIS A 4 10.72 -12.11 9.49
C HIS A 4 10.17 -11.12 8.50
N ASP A 5 9.93 -9.91 8.96
CA ASP A 5 9.36 -8.89 8.10
C ASP A 5 10.37 -8.33 7.13
N VAL A 6 11.64 -8.69 7.32
CA VAL A 6 12.70 -8.18 6.46
C VAL A 6 13.19 -9.32 5.59
N ILE A 7 12.80 -9.32 4.34
CA ILE A 7 13.21 -10.32 3.37
C ILE A 7 14.11 -9.62 2.38
N GLY A 8 15.39 -10.03 2.34
CA GLY A 8 16.34 -9.38 1.47
C GLY A 8 16.58 -7.92 1.84
N GLY A 9 16.39 -7.57 3.11
CA GLY A 9 16.59 -6.20 3.56
C GLY A 9 15.40 -5.28 3.37
N VAL A 10 14.27 -5.82 2.97
CA VAL A 10 13.07 -5.02 2.73
C VAL A 10 12.17 -5.03 3.96
N ASN A 11 11.69 -3.86 4.34
CA ASN A 11 10.70 -3.70 5.40
C ASN A 11 9.41 -3.23 4.73
N PRO A 12 8.50 -4.15 4.36
CA PRO A 12 7.40 -3.81 3.46
C PRO A 12 6.24 -3.11 4.16
N ILE A 13 5.71 -2.12 3.47
CA ILE A 13 4.38 -1.57 3.72
C ILE A 13 3.60 -1.69 2.42
N TYR A 14 2.30 -1.52 2.47
CA TYR A 14 1.43 -1.86 1.35
C TYR A 14 0.51 -0.72 0.97
N LYS A 15 0.26 -0.60 -0.32
CA LYS A 15 -0.68 0.38 -0.86
C LYS A 15 -1.65 -0.34 -1.77
N ILE A 16 -2.94 -0.08 -1.58
CA ILE A 16 -3.98 -0.57 -2.48
C ILE A 16 -4.38 0.60 -3.38
N CYS A 17 -4.33 0.40 -4.67
CA CYS A 17 -4.76 1.42 -5.61
C CYS A 17 -5.37 0.74 -6.83
N THR A 18 -6.00 1.53 -7.69
CA THR A 18 -6.57 0.94 -8.92
C THR A 18 -5.46 0.64 -9.90
N ALA A 19 -5.71 -0.34 -10.77
CA ALA A 19 -4.77 -0.64 -11.84
C ALA A 19 -4.53 0.58 -12.73
N ALA A 20 -5.57 1.38 -12.94
CA ALA A 20 -5.44 2.59 -13.76
C ALA A 20 -4.52 3.61 -13.09
N GLU A 21 -4.66 3.80 -11.77
CA GLU A 21 -3.77 4.71 -11.04
C GLU A 21 -2.33 4.23 -11.10
N TRP A 22 -2.13 2.92 -11.01
CA TRP A 22 -0.77 2.40 -11.10
C TRP A 22 -0.17 2.56 -12.49
N ARG A 23 -0.96 2.32 -13.54
CA ARG A 23 -0.48 2.53 -14.91
C ARG A 23 -0.09 3.98 -15.15
N GLU A 24 -0.86 4.91 -14.59
CA GLU A 24 -0.51 6.32 -14.70
C GLU A 24 0.80 6.62 -13.98
N ALA A 25 1.00 6.03 -12.81
CA ALA A 25 2.24 6.19 -12.06
C ALA A 25 3.44 5.70 -12.87
N GLU A 26 3.27 4.57 -13.54
CA GLU A 26 4.34 4.03 -14.38
C GLU A 26 4.70 4.98 -15.50
N ARG A 27 3.70 5.62 -16.11
CA ARG A 27 3.95 6.60 -17.18
C ARG A 27 4.67 7.84 -16.65
N GLU A 28 4.32 8.27 -15.44
CA GLU A 28 4.90 9.49 -14.87
C GLU A 28 6.22 9.26 -14.15
N GLY A 29 6.54 8.01 -13.85
CA GLY A 29 7.76 7.69 -13.11
C GLY A 29 7.63 7.83 -11.61
N ARG A 30 6.44 8.12 -11.11
CA ARG A 30 6.17 8.23 -9.67
C ARG A 30 4.69 8.12 -9.41
N TYR A 31 4.34 7.71 -8.20
CA TYR A 31 2.94 7.63 -7.78
C TYR A 31 2.64 8.83 -6.87
N ARG A 32 1.68 9.62 -7.25
CA ARG A 32 1.34 10.86 -6.53
C ARG A 32 0.22 10.70 -5.52
N GLY A 33 -0.44 9.57 -5.50
CA GLY A 33 -1.53 9.32 -4.57
C GLY A 33 -2.88 9.33 -5.25
N SER A 34 -3.85 8.80 -4.53
CA SER A 34 -5.24 8.78 -4.98
C SER A 34 -5.92 10.10 -4.61
N ALA A 35 -7.20 10.24 -5.00
CA ALA A 35 -7.98 11.40 -4.60
C ALA A 35 -8.08 11.51 -3.08
N ALA A 36 -8.27 10.38 -2.38
CA ALA A 36 -8.32 10.38 -0.92
C ALA A 36 -6.99 10.81 -0.32
N ASP A 37 -5.88 10.37 -0.93
CA ASP A 37 -4.56 10.78 -0.45
C ASP A 37 -4.40 12.29 -0.59
N HIS A 38 -4.80 12.85 -1.72
CA HIS A 38 -4.67 14.28 -1.94
C HIS A 38 -5.54 15.09 -0.97
N LYS A 39 -6.72 14.57 -0.67
CA LYS A 39 -7.61 15.24 0.26
C LYS A 39 -6.98 15.33 1.65
N ASP A 40 -6.30 14.28 2.08
CA ASP A 40 -5.71 14.22 3.41
C ASP A 40 -4.30 14.80 3.47
N GLY A 41 -3.67 15.01 2.33
CA GLY A 41 -2.35 15.61 2.28
C GLY A 41 -1.18 14.65 2.41
N PHE A 42 -1.43 13.34 2.35
CA PHE A 42 -0.37 12.33 2.40
C PHE A 42 -0.87 11.04 1.76
N ILE A 43 0.06 10.21 1.33
CA ILE A 43 -0.30 8.91 0.75
C ILE A 43 -0.47 7.91 1.89
N HIS A 44 -1.61 7.21 1.88
CA HIS A 44 -1.94 6.23 2.91
C HIS A 44 -1.37 4.86 2.57
N PHE A 45 -0.74 4.23 3.56
CA PHE A 45 -0.26 2.87 3.43
C PHE A 45 -0.79 2.02 4.58
N SER A 46 -0.55 0.73 4.52
CA SER A 46 -0.93 -0.22 5.55
C SER A 46 0.21 -1.18 5.81
N THR A 47 0.29 -1.69 7.02
CA THR A 47 1.14 -2.83 7.30
C THR A 47 0.46 -4.08 6.75
N ALA A 48 1.17 -5.22 6.77
CA ALA A 48 0.58 -6.47 6.33
C ALA A 48 -0.67 -6.80 7.13
N GLU A 49 -0.62 -6.58 8.44
CA GLU A 49 -1.78 -6.88 9.29
C GLU A 49 -2.96 -5.97 9.02
N GLN A 50 -2.70 -4.75 8.59
CA GLN A 50 -3.75 -3.75 8.38
C GLN A 50 -4.40 -3.83 7.01
N ALA A 51 -3.69 -4.37 6.02
CA ALA A 51 -4.13 -4.21 4.63
C ALA A 51 -5.44 -4.90 4.33
N ALA A 52 -5.70 -6.08 4.90
CA ALA A 52 -6.95 -6.79 4.65
C ALA A 52 -8.14 -5.99 5.18
N GLU A 53 -8.01 -5.41 6.37
CA GLU A 53 -9.07 -4.58 6.94
C GLU A 53 -9.26 -3.31 6.13
N THR A 54 -8.17 -2.72 5.67
CA THR A 54 -8.24 -1.54 4.81
C THR A 54 -9.02 -1.85 3.53
N ALA A 55 -8.74 -3.00 2.92
CA ALA A 55 -9.44 -3.41 1.71
C ALA A 55 -10.93 -3.60 1.98
N ALA A 56 -11.27 -4.25 3.09
CA ALA A 56 -12.66 -4.51 3.42
C ALA A 56 -13.42 -3.23 3.72
N LYS A 57 -12.77 -2.27 4.35
CA LYS A 57 -13.43 -1.06 4.80
C LYS A 57 -13.57 -0.02 3.69
N TRP A 58 -12.54 0.15 2.88
CA TRP A 58 -12.50 1.26 1.93
C TRP A 58 -12.64 0.84 0.47
N PHE A 59 -12.47 -0.44 0.18
CA PHE A 59 -12.47 -0.94 -1.21
C PHE A 59 -13.44 -2.08 -1.42
N ALA A 60 -14.37 -2.30 -0.50
CA ALA A 60 -15.28 -3.45 -0.56
C ALA A 60 -15.94 -3.56 -1.93
N GLY A 61 -15.83 -4.74 -2.54
CA GLY A 61 -16.45 -5.02 -3.82
C GLY A 61 -15.80 -4.37 -5.03
N GLN A 62 -14.75 -3.60 -4.81
CA GLN A 62 -14.11 -2.86 -5.90
C GLN A 62 -13.16 -3.78 -6.67
N ARG A 63 -13.23 -3.70 -8.00
CA ARG A 63 -12.43 -4.52 -8.90
C ARG A 63 -11.27 -3.73 -9.46
N ASP A 64 -10.38 -4.42 -10.16
CA ASP A 64 -9.26 -3.81 -10.87
C ASP A 64 -8.32 -3.06 -9.94
N LEU A 65 -8.07 -3.66 -8.79
CA LEU A 65 -7.13 -3.13 -7.82
C LEU A 65 -5.79 -3.86 -7.93
N VAL A 66 -4.74 -3.18 -7.50
CA VAL A 66 -3.43 -3.80 -7.34
C VAL A 66 -2.93 -3.54 -5.93
N LEU A 67 -2.09 -4.44 -5.46
CA LEU A 67 -1.44 -4.34 -4.17
C LEU A 67 0.03 -4.05 -4.43
N LEU A 68 0.49 -2.91 -3.96
CA LEU A 68 1.90 -2.52 -4.07
C LEU A 68 2.59 -2.86 -2.77
N ALA A 69 3.76 -3.50 -2.86
CA ALA A 69 4.63 -3.70 -1.71
C ALA A 69 5.78 -2.71 -1.84
N ILE A 70 5.95 -1.90 -0.82
CA ILE A 70 6.90 -0.79 -0.85
C ILE A 70 7.92 -0.98 0.27
N ASP A 71 9.18 -0.70 -0.05
CA ASP A 71 10.24 -0.70 0.95
C ASP A 71 10.15 0.58 1.78
N ALA A 72 9.67 0.45 3.00
CA ALA A 72 9.49 1.60 3.88
C ALA A 72 10.80 2.35 4.12
N ASP A 73 11.90 1.61 4.21
CA ASP A 73 13.19 2.25 4.49
C ASP A 73 13.65 3.15 3.35
N ALA A 74 13.18 2.89 2.13
CA ALA A 74 13.55 3.71 0.99
C ALA A 74 12.86 5.07 0.99
N LEU A 75 11.88 5.26 1.85
CA LEU A 75 11.09 6.51 1.88
C LEU A 75 11.64 7.57 2.83
N GLY A 76 12.50 7.17 3.75
CA GLY A 76 13.19 8.12 4.62
C GLY A 76 12.27 8.89 5.55
N ASP A 77 12.62 10.13 5.80
CA ASP A 77 11.95 10.98 6.79
C ASP A 77 10.54 11.40 6.39
N LYS A 78 10.20 11.26 5.13
CA LYS A 78 8.86 11.66 4.68
C LYS A 78 7.80 10.65 5.05
N LEU A 79 8.21 9.46 5.47
CA LEU A 79 7.27 8.45 5.95
C LEU A 79 7.07 8.64 7.45
N LYS A 80 5.82 8.86 7.85
CA LYS A 80 5.46 9.05 9.25
C LYS A 80 4.50 7.97 9.68
N TRP A 81 4.64 7.50 10.90
CA TRP A 81 3.72 6.55 11.49
C TRP A 81 2.78 7.32 12.41
N GLU A 82 1.52 7.37 12.04
CA GLU A 82 0.57 8.26 12.70
C GLU A 82 -0.70 7.51 13.09
N PRO A 83 -1.34 7.90 14.21
CA PRO A 83 -2.59 7.26 14.62
C PRO A 83 -3.68 7.50 13.58
N SER A 84 -4.45 6.47 13.33
CA SER A 84 -5.57 6.57 12.42
C SER A 84 -6.69 5.69 12.98
N ARG A 85 -7.38 4.99 12.14
CA ARG A 85 -8.50 4.15 12.49
C ARG A 85 -8.22 3.35 13.78
N GLY A 86 -9.07 3.54 14.82
CA GLY A 86 -8.92 2.80 16.07
C GLY A 86 -7.70 3.15 16.88
N GLY A 87 -6.99 4.21 16.54
CA GLY A 87 -5.80 4.62 17.25
C GLY A 87 -4.53 3.88 16.83
N ALA A 88 -4.63 2.90 15.93
CA ALA A 88 -3.45 2.19 15.45
C ALA A 88 -2.60 3.10 14.56
N LEU A 89 -1.30 2.87 14.59
CA LEU A 89 -0.38 3.64 13.74
C LEU A 89 -0.40 3.09 12.33
N PHE A 90 -0.55 4.00 11.37
CA PHE A 90 -0.51 3.68 9.94
C PHE A 90 0.61 4.49 9.31
N PRO A 91 1.29 3.93 8.31
CA PRO A 91 2.34 4.68 7.63
C PRO A 91 1.75 5.66 6.62
N HIS A 92 2.17 6.90 6.72
CA HIS A 92 1.73 7.99 5.85
C HIS A 92 2.93 8.64 5.20
N LEU A 93 2.91 8.77 3.87
CA LEU A 93 4.02 9.38 3.15
C LEU A 93 3.68 10.81 2.76
N TYR A 94 4.52 11.74 3.23
CA TYR A 94 4.36 13.15 2.92
C TYR A 94 5.23 13.51 1.72
N GLY A 95 4.80 13.06 0.57
CA GLY A 95 5.51 13.27 -0.68
C GLY A 95 5.08 12.29 -1.73
N GLU A 96 5.75 12.30 -2.86
CA GLU A 96 5.48 11.37 -3.94
C GLU A 96 6.20 10.05 -3.69
N LEU A 97 5.61 8.96 -4.17
CA LEU A 97 6.20 7.63 -4.01
C LEU A 97 7.09 7.35 -5.23
N PRO A 98 8.41 7.24 -5.02
CA PRO A 98 9.27 6.89 -6.15
C PRO A 98 9.06 5.43 -6.54
N LEU A 99 9.03 5.16 -7.84
CA LEU A 99 8.76 3.80 -8.30
C LEU A 99 9.82 2.82 -7.85
N LYS A 100 11.05 3.27 -7.67
CA LYS A 100 12.13 2.38 -7.22
C LYS A 100 11.90 1.83 -5.83
N ALA A 101 11.01 2.46 -5.03
CA ALA A 101 10.67 1.96 -3.72
C ALA A 101 9.62 0.86 -3.78
N VAL A 102 8.97 0.68 -4.92
CA VAL A 102 7.97 -0.36 -5.12
C VAL A 102 8.67 -1.60 -5.61
N HIS A 103 8.73 -2.63 -4.78
CA HIS A 103 9.47 -3.83 -5.18
C HIS A 103 8.55 -4.95 -5.65
N ARG A 104 7.24 -4.76 -5.54
CA ARG A 104 6.32 -5.78 -6.01
C ARG A 104 4.96 -5.17 -6.30
N VAL A 105 4.33 -5.63 -7.38
CA VAL A 105 2.99 -5.23 -7.79
C VAL A 105 2.21 -6.50 -8.07
N ASP A 106 1.09 -6.70 -7.40
CA ASP A 106 0.27 -7.88 -7.60
C ASP A 106 -1.18 -7.50 -7.79
N PRO A 107 -1.92 -8.25 -8.61
CA PRO A 107 -3.36 -8.01 -8.70
C PRO A 107 -4.02 -8.33 -7.36
N LEU A 108 -5.10 -7.64 -7.07
CA LEU A 108 -5.87 -7.86 -5.85
C LEU A 108 -7.31 -8.15 -6.24
N PRO A 109 -7.57 -9.36 -6.78
CA PRO A 109 -8.89 -9.69 -7.30
C PRO A 109 -9.86 -10.02 -6.17
N LEU A 110 -11.14 -10.01 -6.50
CA LEU A 110 -12.17 -10.49 -5.58
C LEU A 110 -12.25 -12.00 -5.65
N ASP A 111 -12.44 -12.63 -4.51
CA ASP A 111 -12.72 -14.06 -4.49
C ASP A 111 -14.23 -14.29 -4.65
N GLU A 112 -14.65 -15.55 -4.56
CA GLU A 112 -16.04 -15.88 -4.78
C GLU A 112 -16.98 -15.34 -3.69
N THR A 113 -16.45 -14.93 -2.57
CA THR A 113 -17.25 -14.31 -1.50
C THR A 113 -17.34 -12.81 -1.64
N GLY A 114 -16.65 -12.21 -2.61
CA GLY A 114 -16.61 -10.76 -2.78
C GLY A 114 -15.54 -10.07 -1.97
N ARG A 115 -14.67 -10.83 -1.33
CA ARG A 115 -13.55 -10.26 -0.58
C ARG A 115 -12.31 -10.28 -1.46
N HIS A 116 -11.37 -9.39 -1.15
CA HIS A 116 -10.14 -9.33 -1.91
C HIS A 116 -9.21 -10.48 -1.53
N ALA A 117 -8.67 -11.14 -2.56
CA ALA A 117 -7.79 -12.29 -2.39
C ALA A 117 -6.35 -11.82 -2.39
N PHE A 118 -5.71 -11.84 -1.23
CA PHE A 118 -4.34 -11.39 -1.09
C PHE A 118 -3.36 -12.47 -1.52
N PRO A 119 -2.20 -12.08 -2.06
CA PRO A 119 -1.20 -13.07 -2.48
C PRO A 119 -0.72 -13.91 -1.29
N ARG A 120 -0.31 -15.15 -1.58
CA ARG A 120 0.11 -16.08 -0.54
C ARG A 120 1.31 -15.60 0.25
N PHE A 121 2.26 -14.98 -0.44
CA PHE A 121 3.48 -14.51 0.23
C PHE A 121 3.22 -13.32 1.12
N TYR A 122 2.02 -12.81 1.07
CA TYR A 122 1.66 -11.59 1.75
C TYR A 122 1.82 -11.70 3.27
N CYS A 123 1.42 -12.77 3.87
CA CYS A 123 1.61 -12.88 5.29
C CYS A 123 2.96 -13.50 5.59
#